data_3579fff7cba51394d1853762384202c4
#
_entry.id   3579fff7cba51394d1853762384202c4
#
_cell.length_a   1.000
_cell.length_b   1.000
_cell.length_c   1.000
_cell.angle_alpha   90.00
_cell.angle_beta   90.00
_cell.angle_gamma   90.00
#
_symmetry.space_group_name_H-M   'P 1'
#
loop_
_entity.id
_entity.type
_entity.pdbx_description
1 polymer ?
#
loop_
_entity_poly.entity_id
_entity_poly.type
_entity_poly.pdbx_seq_one_letter_code
_entity_poly.pdbx_strand_id
1 'polypeptide(L)'
;MVTHGDVRLEVLAQGEGPTIVLLPSLGRGATDFDPIAERLADARFRVLRPQPRGIGKSTGPWQGVKLEDLAADIAAVIEHDNNGPAFVVGHAFGNRVARMLATARPELVRAVGLVAANVGHNPSPPDVRTAIRTSANTSAPDDDRVKAMQFVFFAPGSDARVWLDGWHPEVLAAQRIAGDLTPRTIDYAAGRAPVLYIQPSHDPLAHVEDAEEYRRALGDRVTVVVIPNSAHAVIVEQPEAVSAALIAYAHTLWPSPRK
;
A
#
# COMPACT_ATOMS: atom_id res chain seq x y z
N MET A 1 -3.60 -14.06 14.25
CA MET A 1 -2.27 -13.58 14.71
C MET A 1 -1.18 -14.42 14.07
N VAL A 2 -0.19 -13.78 13.48
CA VAL A 2 1.01 -14.44 12.93
C VAL A 2 2.21 -14.01 13.75
N THR A 3 3.09 -14.94 14.10
CA THR A 3 4.30 -14.65 14.90
C THR A 3 5.53 -14.94 14.03
N HIS A 4 6.49 -14.01 14.02
CA HIS A 4 7.76 -14.13 13.33
C HIS A 4 8.87 -13.52 14.19
N GLY A 5 9.72 -14.35 14.81
CA GLY A 5 10.67 -13.91 15.82
C GLY A 5 9.96 -13.16 16.97
N ASP A 6 10.40 -11.93 17.24
CA ASP A 6 9.82 -11.05 18.27
C ASP A 6 8.62 -10.23 17.77
N VAL A 7 8.18 -10.44 16.52
CA VAL A 7 7.07 -9.75 15.91
C VAL A 7 5.80 -10.57 16.00
N ARG A 8 4.70 -9.93 16.36
CA ARG A 8 3.35 -10.51 16.34
C ARG A 8 2.46 -9.60 15.50
N LEU A 9 1.84 -10.15 14.46
CA LEU A 9 1.01 -9.40 13.52
C LEU A 9 -0.45 -9.81 13.65
N GLU A 10 -1.30 -8.84 13.88
CA GLU A 10 -2.73 -9.00 13.67
C GLU A 10 -3.00 -8.99 12.16
N VAL A 11 -3.71 -9.98 11.67
CA VAL A 11 -4.10 -10.08 10.27
C VAL A 11 -5.61 -10.14 10.19
N LEU A 12 -6.21 -9.14 9.53
CA LEU A 12 -7.62 -9.15 9.18
C LEU A 12 -7.74 -9.99 7.90
N ALA A 13 -8.50 -11.08 7.98
CA ALA A 13 -8.59 -12.04 6.88
C ALA A 13 -10.05 -12.33 6.54
N GLN A 14 -10.38 -12.33 5.23
CA GLN A 14 -11.72 -12.61 4.75
C GLN A 14 -11.69 -13.21 3.33
N GLY A 15 -12.81 -13.79 2.90
CA GLY A 15 -12.96 -14.40 1.59
C GLY A 15 -12.18 -15.71 1.43
N GLU A 16 -12.36 -16.35 0.28
CA GLU A 16 -11.75 -17.60 -0.12
C GLU A 16 -11.32 -17.54 -1.58
N GLY A 17 -10.28 -18.28 -1.95
CA GLY A 17 -9.71 -18.28 -3.30
C GLY A 17 -8.26 -17.83 -3.33
N PRO A 18 -7.72 -17.38 -4.47
CA PRO A 18 -6.34 -16.90 -4.57
C PRO A 18 -6.07 -15.72 -3.64
N THR A 19 -4.87 -15.67 -3.04
CA THR A 19 -4.55 -14.70 -1.99
C THR A 19 -4.14 -13.34 -2.55
N ILE A 20 -4.79 -12.29 -2.04
CA ILE A 20 -4.42 -10.87 -2.20
C ILE A 20 -4.05 -10.31 -0.83
N VAL A 21 -2.88 -9.69 -0.73
CA VAL A 21 -2.41 -9.00 0.49
C VAL A 21 -2.50 -7.51 0.28
N LEU A 22 -3.13 -6.77 1.21
CA LEU A 22 -3.28 -5.31 1.14
C LEU A 22 -2.46 -4.64 2.23
N LEU A 23 -1.54 -3.75 1.83
CA LEU A 23 -0.59 -3.07 2.72
C LEU A 23 -0.91 -1.58 2.78
N PRO A 24 -1.16 -1.01 3.99
CA PRO A 24 -1.60 0.36 4.15
C PRO A 24 -0.49 1.39 3.91
N SER A 25 -0.91 2.65 3.85
CA SER A 25 -0.05 3.84 3.75
C SER A 25 0.74 4.07 5.05
N LEU A 26 1.64 5.04 4.98
CA LEU A 26 2.51 5.48 6.07
C LEU A 26 1.70 5.94 7.30
N GLY A 27 1.91 5.29 8.45
CA GLY A 27 1.21 5.61 9.70
C GLY A 27 -0.28 5.29 9.70
N ARG A 28 -0.75 4.46 8.76
CA ARG A 28 -2.15 4.07 8.62
C ARG A 28 -2.33 2.58 8.91
N GLY A 29 -3.56 2.20 9.27
CA GLY A 29 -3.93 0.82 9.57
C GLY A 29 -4.57 0.10 8.39
N ALA A 30 -4.70 -1.21 8.54
CA ALA A 30 -5.28 -2.11 7.55
C ALA A 30 -6.76 -1.84 7.24
N THR A 31 -7.48 -1.17 8.15
CA THR A 31 -8.90 -0.82 8.02
C THR A 31 -9.17 0.21 6.92
N ASP A 32 -8.16 0.96 6.47
CA ASP A 32 -8.32 1.85 5.31
C ASP A 32 -8.76 1.08 4.04
N PHE A 33 -8.52 -0.22 4.01
CA PHE A 33 -8.91 -1.10 2.91
C PHE A 33 -10.24 -1.84 3.10
N ASP A 34 -11.01 -1.55 4.16
CA ASP A 34 -12.25 -2.30 4.45
C ASP A 34 -13.19 -2.38 3.23
N PRO A 35 -13.55 -1.27 2.53
CA PRO A 35 -14.47 -1.35 1.39
C PRO A 35 -13.90 -2.12 0.19
N ILE A 36 -12.57 -2.06 0.01
CA ILE A 36 -11.87 -2.77 -1.08
C ILE A 36 -11.81 -4.27 -0.76
N ALA A 37 -11.50 -4.62 0.49
CA ALA A 37 -11.39 -5.99 0.92
C ALA A 37 -12.72 -6.75 0.81
N GLU A 38 -13.84 -6.11 1.14
CA GLU A 38 -15.19 -6.68 0.95
C GLU A 38 -15.43 -7.02 -0.51
N ARG A 39 -15.18 -6.09 -1.44
CA ARG A 39 -15.37 -6.30 -2.87
C ARG A 39 -14.47 -7.38 -3.45
N LEU A 40 -13.24 -7.48 -2.98
CA LEU A 40 -12.30 -8.54 -3.39
C LEU A 40 -12.76 -9.92 -2.87
N ALA A 41 -13.26 -9.99 -1.63
CA ALA A 41 -13.81 -11.21 -1.07
C ALA A 41 -15.08 -11.69 -1.82
N ASP A 42 -15.97 -10.76 -2.18
CA ASP A 42 -17.15 -11.03 -3.02
C ASP A 42 -16.74 -11.55 -4.42
N ALA A 43 -15.63 -11.07 -4.94
CA ALA A 43 -15.04 -11.52 -6.20
C ALA A 43 -14.25 -12.85 -6.08
N ARG A 44 -14.38 -13.56 -4.94
CA ARG A 44 -13.77 -14.86 -4.68
C ARG A 44 -12.25 -14.83 -4.56
N PHE A 45 -11.72 -13.81 -3.89
CA PHE A 45 -10.33 -13.76 -3.46
C PHE A 45 -10.22 -13.91 -1.94
N ARG A 46 -9.17 -14.59 -1.50
CA ARG A 46 -8.71 -14.59 -0.12
C ARG A 46 -7.97 -13.28 0.14
N VAL A 47 -8.45 -12.44 1.04
CA VAL A 47 -7.89 -11.12 1.32
C VAL A 47 -7.25 -11.12 2.70
N LEU A 48 -5.96 -10.79 2.75
CA LEU A 48 -5.18 -10.63 3.97
C LEU A 48 -4.78 -9.16 4.13
N ARG A 49 -5.07 -8.61 5.30
CA ARG A 49 -4.73 -7.23 5.65
C ARG A 49 -3.93 -7.22 6.96
N PRO A 50 -2.59 -7.37 6.88
CA PRO A 50 -1.74 -7.28 8.07
C PRO A 50 -1.75 -5.86 8.63
N GLN A 51 -1.98 -5.74 9.94
CA GLN A 51 -1.73 -4.48 10.66
C GLN A 51 -0.23 -4.26 10.81
N PRO A 52 0.30 -3.07 10.50
CA PRO A 52 1.69 -2.74 10.77
C PRO A 52 2.06 -2.90 12.25
N ARG A 53 3.33 -3.16 12.55
CA ARG A 53 3.82 -3.18 13.94
C ARG A 53 3.40 -1.91 14.67
N GLY A 54 2.86 -2.02 15.90
CA GLY A 54 2.38 -0.91 16.71
C GLY A 54 0.96 -0.44 16.38
N ILE A 55 0.24 -1.09 15.48
CA ILE A 55 -1.17 -0.79 15.16
C ILE A 55 -2.04 -2.00 15.54
N GLY A 56 -3.21 -1.74 16.13
CA GLY A 56 -4.11 -2.78 16.60
C GLY A 56 -3.41 -3.67 17.62
N LYS A 57 -3.43 -4.98 17.41
CA LYS A 57 -2.76 -5.97 18.26
C LYS A 57 -1.36 -6.36 17.76
N SER A 58 -0.87 -5.68 16.74
CA SER A 58 0.46 -5.93 16.19
C SER A 58 1.54 -5.32 17.07
N THR A 59 2.57 -6.11 17.36
CA THR A 59 3.72 -5.69 18.17
C THR A 59 5.02 -6.12 17.52
N GLY A 60 6.11 -5.42 17.84
CA GLY A 60 7.45 -5.76 17.38
C GLY A 60 8.42 -4.61 17.59
N PRO A 61 9.73 -4.87 17.60
CA PRO A 61 10.75 -3.84 17.72
C PRO A 61 10.79 -2.95 16.47
N TRP A 62 11.19 -1.67 16.69
CA TRP A 62 11.44 -0.73 15.59
C TRP A 62 12.91 -0.33 15.48
N GLN A 63 13.74 -0.62 16.48
CA GLN A 63 15.14 -0.22 16.47
C GLN A 63 15.90 -0.92 15.35
N GLY A 64 16.48 -0.14 14.43
CA GLY A 64 17.25 -0.64 13.29
C GLY A 64 16.45 -1.32 12.19
N VAL A 65 15.12 -1.28 12.26
CA VAL A 65 14.22 -1.88 11.26
C VAL A 65 14.39 -1.19 9.90
N LYS A 66 14.49 -1.99 8.85
CA LYS A 66 14.54 -1.59 7.44
C LYS A 66 13.34 -2.13 6.69
N LEU A 67 13.22 -1.79 5.39
CA LEU A 67 12.14 -2.33 4.56
C LEU A 67 12.23 -3.85 4.40
N GLU A 68 13.43 -4.42 4.43
CA GLU A 68 13.64 -5.87 4.39
C GLU A 68 12.96 -6.59 5.56
N ASP A 69 13.01 -5.99 6.77
CA ASP A 69 12.36 -6.55 7.96
C ASP A 69 10.85 -6.47 7.85
N LEU A 70 10.32 -5.33 7.33
CA LEU A 70 8.89 -5.19 7.08
C LEU A 70 8.41 -6.13 5.97
N ALA A 71 9.21 -6.38 4.96
CA ALA A 71 8.93 -7.38 3.93
C ALA A 71 8.94 -8.81 4.50
N ALA A 72 9.86 -9.13 5.43
CA ALA A 72 9.90 -10.41 6.11
C ALA A 72 8.64 -10.64 6.97
N ASP A 73 8.08 -9.60 7.59
CA ASP A 73 6.79 -9.67 8.28
C ASP A 73 5.67 -10.14 7.35
N ILE A 74 5.61 -9.56 6.14
CA ILE A 74 4.58 -9.93 5.16
C ILE A 74 4.84 -11.31 4.58
N ALA A 75 6.11 -11.69 4.38
CA ALA A 75 6.47 -13.06 4.00
C ALA A 75 5.93 -14.07 5.00
N ALA A 76 6.12 -13.84 6.30
CA ALA A 76 5.59 -14.72 7.35
C ALA A 76 4.05 -14.82 7.34
N VAL A 77 3.35 -13.74 6.99
CA VAL A 77 1.88 -13.76 6.83
C VAL A 77 1.45 -14.64 5.65
N ILE A 78 2.12 -14.53 4.51
CA ILE A 78 1.81 -15.33 3.31
C ILE A 78 2.14 -16.80 3.56
N GLU A 79 3.28 -17.11 4.17
CA GLU A 79 3.68 -18.46 4.55
C GLU A 79 2.70 -19.10 5.55
N HIS A 80 2.23 -18.33 6.53
CA HIS A 80 1.25 -18.80 7.51
C HIS A 80 -0.12 -19.10 6.87
N ASP A 81 -0.57 -18.30 5.90
CA ASP A 81 -1.81 -18.54 5.16
C ASP A 81 -1.71 -19.79 4.26
N ASN A 82 -0.51 -20.10 3.81
CA ASN A 82 -0.13 -21.32 3.05
C ASN A 82 -1.02 -21.58 1.82
N ASN A 83 -1.46 -20.51 1.15
CA ASN A 83 -2.34 -20.57 -0.02
C ASN A 83 -1.62 -20.20 -1.34
N GLY A 84 -0.30 -20.38 -1.39
CA GLY A 84 0.56 -20.10 -2.53
C GLY A 84 0.96 -18.62 -2.68
N PRO A 85 1.64 -18.29 -3.81
CA PRO A 85 2.11 -16.93 -4.03
C PRO A 85 0.96 -15.94 -4.13
N ALA A 86 1.09 -14.79 -3.44
CA ALA A 86 0.06 -13.78 -3.33
C ALA A 86 0.22 -12.63 -4.35
N PHE A 87 -0.88 -11.98 -4.71
CA PHE A 87 -0.87 -10.65 -5.29
C PHE A 87 -0.75 -9.63 -4.16
N VAL A 88 0.41 -8.98 -4.05
CA VAL A 88 0.71 -8.07 -2.94
C VAL A 88 0.49 -6.62 -3.38
N VAL A 89 -0.51 -5.97 -2.82
CA VAL A 89 -0.93 -4.61 -3.16
C VAL A 89 -0.53 -3.66 -2.04
N GLY A 90 0.22 -2.61 -2.37
CA GLY A 90 0.62 -1.59 -1.42
C GLY A 90 0.11 -0.20 -1.80
N HIS A 91 -0.50 0.49 -0.85
CA HIS A 91 -0.86 1.90 -0.98
C HIS A 91 0.26 2.79 -0.42
N ALA A 92 0.68 3.78 -1.17
CA ALA A 92 1.69 4.76 -0.76
C ALA A 92 2.96 4.08 -0.17
N PHE A 93 3.23 4.20 1.12
CA PHE A 93 4.37 3.52 1.76
C PHE A 93 4.31 2.00 1.61
N GLY A 94 3.12 1.41 1.69
CA GLY A 94 2.92 -0.03 1.54
C GLY A 94 3.45 -0.57 0.22
N ASN A 95 3.50 0.25 -0.85
CA ASN A 95 4.09 -0.17 -2.12
C ASN A 95 5.60 -0.45 -2.02
N ARG A 96 6.34 0.26 -1.17
CA ARG A 96 7.76 -0.02 -0.94
C ARG A 96 7.97 -1.37 -0.28
N VAL A 97 7.13 -1.71 0.71
CA VAL A 97 7.15 -3.02 1.37
C VAL A 97 6.80 -4.13 0.37
N ALA A 98 5.77 -3.92 -0.47
CA ALA A 98 5.37 -4.89 -1.50
C ALA A 98 6.49 -5.12 -2.53
N ARG A 99 7.15 -4.05 -3.00
CA ARG A 99 8.28 -4.14 -3.93
C ARG A 99 9.50 -4.82 -3.30
N MET A 100 9.79 -4.50 -2.04
CA MET A 100 10.87 -5.13 -1.28
C MET A 100 10.61 -6.63 -1.12
N LEU A 101 9.38 -7.04 -0.77
CA LEU A 101 9.01 -8.45 -0.68
C LEU A 101 9.22 -9.17 -2.00
N ALA A 102 8.74 -8.60 -3.11
CA ALA A 102 8.93 -9.18 -4.44
C ALA A 102 10.40 -9.30 -4.87
N THR A 103 11.26 -8.43 -4.32
CA THR A 103 12.72 -8.48 -4.55
C THR A 103 13.39 -9.55 -3.69
N ALA A 104 13.05 -9.62 -2.40
CA ALA A 104 13.68 -10.49 -1.43
C ALA A 104 13.13 -11.93 -1.44
N ARG A 105 11.84 -12.10 -1.72
CA ARG A 105 11.11 -13.39 -1.67
C ARG A 105 10.21 -13.56 -2.90
N PRO A 106 10.78 -13.60 -4.12
CA PRO A 106 10.01 -13.64 -5.37
C PRO A 106 9.07 -14.86 -5.46
N GLU A 107 9.41 -15.96 -4.78
CA GLU A 107 8.59 -17.18 -4.76
C GLU A 107 7.26 -17.02 -4.01
N LEU A 108 7.14 -16.01 -3.15
CA LEU A 108 5.91 -15.69 -2.41
C LEU A 108 5.02 -14.67 -3.14
N VAL A 109 5.51 -14.06 -4.22
CA VAL A 109 4.83 -12.95 -4.88
C VAL A 109 4.43 -13.31 -6.31
N ARG A 110 3.15 -13.43 -6.55
CA ARG A 110 2.56 -13.65 -7.87
C ARG A 110 2.62 -12.41 -8.75
N ALA A 111 2.32 -11.25 -8.16
CA ALA A 111 2.36 -9.93 -8.77
C ALA A 111 2.40 -8.85 -7.68
N VAL A 112 2.72 -7.61 -8.08
CA VAL A 112 2.70 -6.44 -7.18
C VAL A 112 1.70 -5.41 -7.69
N GLY A 113 0.84 -4.91 -6.78
CA GLY A 113 -0.04 -3.77 -7.01
C GLY A 113 0.54 -2.51 -6.37
N LEU A 114 0.77 -1.47 -7.13
CA LEU A 114 1.26 -0.18 -6.68
C LEU A 114 0.10 0.83 -6.75
N VAL A 115 -0.41 1.25 -5.61
CA VAL A 115 -1.51 2.23 -5.54
C VAL A 115 -0.97 3.55 -5.01
N ALA A 116 -1.13 4.62 -5.78
CA ALA A 116 -0.62 5.96 -5.45
C ALA A 116 0.88 5.91 -5.07
N ALA A 117 1.69 5.27 -5.90
CA ALA A 117 3.08 4.97 -5.59
C ALA A 117 4.01 6.10 -6.02
N ASN A 118 4.66 6.74 -5.05
CA ASN A 118 5.77 7.64 -5.35
C ASN A 118 7.03 6.82 -5.68
N VAL A 119 7.26 6.60 -6.96
CA VAL A 119 8.48 5.95 -7.49
C VAL A 119 9.50 6.95 -8.01
N GLY A 120 9.12 8.23 -8.10
CA GLY A 120 9.97 9.31 -8.55
C GLY A 120 11.17 9.58 -7.63
N HIS A 121 12.16 10.29 -8.18
CA HIS A 121 13.43 10.60 -7.50
C HIS A 121 13.40 11.93 -6.76
N ASN A 122 12.37 12.77 -6.98
CA ASN A 122 12.30 14.11 -6.43
C ASN A 122 11.72 14.08 -5.00
N PRO A 123 12.37 14.76 -4.04
CA PRO A 123 11.81 14.91 -2.72
C PRO A 123 10.56 15.81 -2.76
N SER A 124 9.54 15.45 -1.99
CA SER A 124 8.35 16.28 -1.87
C SER A 124 8.71 17.73 -1.44
N PRO A 125 8.05 18.76 -1.96
CA PRO A 125 8.23 20.15 -1.55
C PRO A 125 8.06 20.35 -0.03
N PRO A 126 8.65 21.41 0.57
CA PRO A 126 8.59 21.66 2.01
C PRO A 126 7.19 21.83 2.58
N ASP A 127 6.28 22.48 1.85
CA ASP A 127 4.87 22.65 2.20
C ASP A 127 4.11 21.33 2.21
N VAL A 128 4.34 20.49 1.22
CA VAL A 128 3.80 19.11 1.16
C VAL A 128 4.27 18.29 2.35
N ARG A 129 5.57 18.33 2.68
CA ARG A 129 6.10 17.63 3.85
C ARG A 129 5.50 18.14 5.16
N THR A 130 5.24 19.46 5.25
CA THR A 130 4.58 20.07 6.41
C THR A 130 3.13 19.62 6.49
N ALA A 131 2.39 19.63 5.39
CA ALA A 131 1.01 19.14 5.36
C ALA A 131 0.89 17.66 5.79
N ILE A 132 1.78 16.79 5.33
CA ILE A 132 1.81 15.38 5.77
C ILE A 132 2.01 15.28 7.30
N ARG A 133 2.92 16.09 7.88
CA ARG A 133 3.12 16.10 9.34
C ARG A 133 1.92 16.62 10.10
N THR A 134 1.29 17.69 9.61
CA THR A 134 0.09 18.25 10.23
C THR A 134 -1.07 17.27 10.17
N SER A 135 -1.30 16.60 9.05
CA SER A 135 -2.34 15.59 8.88
C SER A 135 -2.22 14.46 9.90
N ALA A 136 -0.99 14.01 10.16
CA ALA A 136 -0.71 12.89 11.06
C ALA A 136 -0.61 13.31 12.55
N ASN A 137 -0.55 14.61 12.85
CA ASN A 137 -0.46 15.10 14.24
C ASN A 137 -1.82 15.07 14.93
N THR A 138 -2.12 13.99 15.62
CA THR A 138 -3.39 13.80 16.33
C THR A 138 -3.62 14.77 17.50
N SER A 139 -2.61 15.57 17.87
CA SER A 139 -2.75 16.65 18.87
C SER A 139 -3.05 18.01 18.26
N ALA A 140 -3.00 18.15 16.93
CA ALA A 140 -3.35 19.38 16.24
C ALA A 140 -4.89 19.52 16.11
N PRO A 141 -5.42 20.76 15.99
CA PRO A 141 -6.84 20.97 15.74
C PRO A 141 -7.32 20.24 14.48
N ASP A 142 -8.51 19.62 14.54
CA ASP A 142 -9.06 18.85 13.43
C ASP A 142 -9.21 19.65 12.15
N ASP A 143 -9.63 20.92 12.23
CA ASP A 143 -9.76 21.78 11.05
C ASP A 143 -8.41 22.02 10.35
N ASP A 144 -7.31 22.14 11.10
CA ASP A 144 -5.97 22.29 10.52
C ASP A 144 -5.50 21.00 9.87
N ARG A 145 -5.81 19.85 10.51
CA ARG A 145 -5.52 18.52 9.97
C ARG A 145 -6.31 18.27 8.68
N VAL A 146 -7.61 18.58 8.68
CA VAL A 146 -8.48 18.44 7.50
C VAL A 146 -7.99 19.30 6.33
N LYS A 147 -7.63 20.58 6.59
CA LYS A 147 -7.04 21.44 5.56
C LYS A 147 -5.75 20.87 4.99
N ALA A 148 -4.87 20.35 5.86
CA ALA A 148 -3.62 19.74 5.45
C ALA A 148 -3.86 18.48 4.63
N MET A 149 -4.79 17.61 5.05
CA MET A 149 -5.17 16.40 4.30
C MET A 149 -5.79 16.74 2.95
N GLN A 150 -6.69 17.72 2.90
CA GLN A 150 -7.30 18.18 1.65
C GLN A 150 -6.25 18.65 0.64
N PHE A 151 -5.23 19.35 1.12
CA PHE A 151 -4.16 19.86 0.27
C PHE A 151 -3.26 18.74 -0.29
N VAL A 152 -2.96 17.72 0.52
CA VAL A 152 -1.89 16.76 0.17
C VAL A 152 -2.37 15.38 -0.25
N PHE A 153 -3.60 14.98 0.13
CA PHE A 153 -4.06 13.61 -0.10
C PHE A 153 -5.35 13.50 -0.90
N PHE A 154 -6.16 14.55 -0.96
CA PHE A 154 -7.51 14.48 -1.53
C PHE A 154 -7.68 15.35 -2.77
N ALA A 155 -8.39 14.84 -3.76
CA ALA A 155 -8.76 15.57 -4.96
C ALA A 155 -9.75 16.71 -4.62
N PRO A 156 -9.83 17.76 -5.48
CA PRO A 156 -10.84 18.78 -5.32
C PRO A 156 -12.26 18.18 -5.30
N GLY A 157 -13.05 18.55 -4.29
CA GLY A 157 -14.42 18.04 -4.12
C GLY A 157 -14.57 16.79 -3.26
N SER A 158 -13.50 16.10 -2.93
CA SER A 158 -13.50 15.00 -1.96
C SER A 158 -13.53 15.53 -0.52
N ASP A 159 -14.11 14.77 0.41
CA ASP A 159 -14.13 15.12 1.83
C ASP A 159 -12.98 14.45 2.58
N ALA A 160 -11.98 15.24 2.96
CA ALA A 160 -10.81 14.75 3.69
C ALA A 160 -11.12 14.31 5.14
N ARG A 161 -12.30 14.63 5.69
CA ARG A 161 -12.70 14.21 7.04
C ARG A 161 -12.78 12.70 7.19
N VAL A 162 -13.01 11.96 6.10
CA VAL A 162 -13.03 10.49 6.10
C VAL A 162 -11.70 9.87 6.54
N TRP A 163 -10.62 10.64 6.53
CA TRP A 163 -9.29 10.19 6.94
C TRP A 163 -8.78 10.83 8.25
N LEU A 164 -9.64 11.58 8.94
CA LEU A 164 -9.26 12.28 10.16
C LEU A 164 -8.79 11.31 11.26
N ASP A 165 -9.45 10.16 11.39
CA ASP A 165 -9.08 9.11 12.31
C ASP A 165 -8.09 8.10 11.69
N GLY A 166 -7.54 7.21 12.53
CA GLY A 166 -6.68 6.09 12.09
C GLY A 166 -5.22 6.47 11.83
N TRP A 167 -4.78 7.65 12.24
CA TRP A 167 -3.37 8.03 12.20
C TRP A 167 -2.60 7.55 13.43
N HIS A 168 -1.40 7.02 13.19
CA HIS A 168 -0.46 6.53 14.20
C HIS A 168 0.89 7.23 14.04
N PRO A 169 1.10 8.41 14.66
CA PRO A 169 2.29 9.25 14.44
C PRO A 169 3.61 8.55 14.76
N GLU A 170 3.64 7.71 15.80
CA GLU A 170 4.84 6.97 16.19
C GLU A 170 5.20 5.90 15.17
N VAL A 171 4.21 5.18 14.64
CA VAL A 171 4.40 4.20 13.58
C VAL A 171 4.84 4.89 12.29
N LEU A 172 4.24 6.03 11.95
CA LEU A 172 4.65 6.86 10.81
C LEU A 172 6.13 7.23 10.91
N ALA A 173 6.57 7.71 12.08
CA ALA A 173 7.98 8.08 12.28
C ALA A 173 8.92 6.86 12.12
N ALA A 174 8.56 5.73 12.69
CA ALA A 174 9.34 4.50 12.61
C ALA A 174 9.41 3.95 11.17
N GLN A 175 8.30 3.94 10.45
CA GLN A 175 8.25 3.54 9.04
C GLN A 175 9.07 4.47 8.13
N ARG A 176 9.10 5.77 8.40
CA ARG A 176 9.97 6.72 7.68
C ARG A 176 11.45 6.36 7.87
N ILE A 177 11.85 6.12 9.12
CA ILE A 177 13.23 5.70 9.41
C ILE A 177 13.58 4.42 8.66
N ALA A 178 12.71 3.40 8.68
CA ALA A 178 12.90 2.16 7.94
C ALA A 178 13.06 2.41 6.43
N GLY A 179 12.23 3.30 5.88
CA GLY A 179 12.31 3.70 4.49
C GLY A 179 13.60 4.46 4.14
N ASP A 180 14.08 5.32 5.03
CA ASP A 180 15.29 6.13 4.83
C ASP A 180 16.57 5.27 4.96
N LEU A 181 16.53 4.22 5.79
CA LEU A 181 17.63 3.26 5.94
C LEU A 181 17.77 2.31 4.74
N THR A 182 16.77 2.24 3.86
CA THR A 182 16.77 1.36 2.69
C THR A 182 16.90 2.18 1.40
N PRO A 183 18.00 2.03 0.63
CA PRO A 183 18.14 2.71 -0.65
C PRO A 183 17.01 2.36 -1.63
N ARG A 184 16.40 3.37 -2.26
CA ARG A 184 15.27 3.19 -3.19
C ARG A 184 15.59 2.28 -4.39
N THR A 185 16.85 2.17 -4.77
CA THR A 185 17.30 1.32 -5.87
C THR A 185 17.10 -0.17 -5.59
N ILE A 186 17.04 -0.59 -4.32
CA ILE A 186 16.89 -2.00 -3.93
C ILE A 186 15.48 -2.49 -4.24
N ASP A 187 14.46 -1.71 -3.90
CA ASP A 187 13.05 -2.08 -4.06
C ASP A 187 12.43 -1.59 -5.39
N TYR A 188 13.10 -0.69 -6.14
CA TYR A 188 12.54 -0.01 -7.30
C TYR A 188 11.87 -0.96 -8.30
N ALA A 189 12.58 -2.00 -8.71
CA ALA A 189 12.13 -2.89 -9.77
C ALA A 189 11.09 -3.94 -9.33
N ALA A 190 10.75 -4.06 -8.05
CA ALA A 190 9.88 -5.14 -7.55
C ALA A 190 10.35 -6.55 -8.01
N GLY A 191 11.65 -6.80 -7.93
CA GLY A 191 12.26 -8.01 -8.49
C GLY A 191 11.92 -8.19 -9.97
N ARG A 192 11.29 -9.32 -10.32
CA ARG A 192 10.80 -9.63 -11.68
C ARG A 192 9.27 -9.79 -11.73
N ALA A 193 8.56 -9.45 -10.66
CA ALA A 193 7.11 -9.63 -10.60
C ALA A 193 6.39 -8.78 -11.65
N PRO A 194 5.29 -9.27 -12.23
CA PRO A 194 4.33 -8.42 -12.96
C PRO A 194 3.77 -7.34 -12.05
N VAL A 195 3.53 -6.15 -12.58
CA VAL A 195 3.11 -4.98 -11.82
C VAL A 195 1.83 -4.38 -12.37
N LEU A 196 0.85 -4.19 -11.49
CA LEU A 196 -0.27 -3.28 -11.71
C LEU A 196 0.05 -1.95 -11.04
N TYR A 197 0.09 -0.85 -11.79
CA TYR A 197 0.26 0.49 -11.28
C TYR A 197 -1.07 1.25 -11.36
N ILE A 198 -1.68 1.52 -10.20
CA ILE A 198 -2.91 2.31 -10.09
C ILE A 198 -2.52 3.74 -9.76
N GLN A 199 -2.69 4.63 -10.75
CA GLN A 199 -2.31 6.04 -10.68
C GLN A 199 -3.53 6.92 -10.49
N PRO A 200 -3.63 7.66 -9.36
CA PRO A 200 -4.62 8.73 -9.22
C PRO A 200 -4.30 9.90 -10.14
N SER A 201 -5.33 10.53 -10.72
CA SER A 201 -5.13 11.59 -11.73
C SER A 201 -4.69 12.95 -11.17
N HIS A 202 -4.86 13.19 -9.86
CA HIS A 202 -4.58 14.47 -9.18
C HIS A 202 -3.63 14.30 -7.98
N ASP A 203 -2.81 13.27 -7.95
CA ASP A 203 -1.94 12.98 -6.81
C ASP A 203 -0.71 13.91 -6.78
N PRO A 204 -0.57 14.78 -5.76
CA PRO A 204 0.58 15.67 -5.66
C PRO A 204 1.84 14.99 -5.10
N LEU A 205 1.75 13.72 -4.69
CA LEU A 205 2.85 12.92 -4.14
C LEU A 205 3.36 11.86 -5.11
N ALA A 206 2.48 11.35 -5.96
CA ALA A 206 2.78 10.35 -6.98
C ALA A 206 2.28 10.87 -8.33
N HIS A 207 3.16 11.53 -9.06
CA HIS A 207 2.79 12.20 -10.31
C HIS A 207 2.47 11.20 -11.43
N VAL A 208 1.57 11.58 -12.33
CA VAL A 208 1.15 10.72 -13.47
C VAL A 208 2.35 10.34 -14.34
N GLU A 209 3.30 11.23 -14.50
CA GLU A 209 4.54 11.03 -15.24
C GLU A 209 5.40 9.90 -14.65
N ASP A 210 5.38 9.74 -13.32
CA ASP A 210 6.14 8.69 -12.62
C ASP A 210 5.66 7.28 -13.03
N ALA A 211 4.35 7.09 -13.23
CA ALA A 211 3.79 5.82 -13.68
C ALA A 211 4.24 5.44 -15.10
N GLU A 212 4.25 6.43 -16.00
CA GLU A 212 4.71 6.23 -17.38
C GLU A 212 6.23 6.03 -17.46
N GLU A 213 6.99 6.73 -16.63
CA GLU A 213 8.44 6.52 -16.53
C GLU A 213 8.74 5.11 -16.00
N TYR A 214 8.04 4.68 -14.96
CA TYR A 214 8.17 3.35 -14.40
C TYR A 214 7.83 2.26 -15.42
N ARG A 215 6.75 2.45 -16.20
CA ARG A 215 6.37 1.54 -17.28
C ARG A 215 7.43 1.49 -18.39
N ARG A 216 8.00 2.64 -18.79
CA ARG A 216 9.09 2.68 -19.77
C ARG A 216 10.35 1.98 -19.27
N ALA A 217 10.66 2.14 -17.98
CA ALA A 217 11.86 1.53 -17.38
C ALA A 217 11.77 0.02 -17.24
N LEU A 218 10.56 -0.51 -16.95
CA LEU A 218 10.37 -1.93 -16.63
C LEU A 218 9.65 -2.73 -17.72
N GLY A 219 9.20 -2.07 -18.80
CA GLY A 219 8.62 -2.70 -19.99
C GLY A 219 7.23 -3.32 -19.77
N ASP A 220 6.92 -4.32 -20.56
CA ASP A 220 5.59 -4.93 -20.69
C ASP A 220 5.05 -5.62 -19.43
N ARG A 221 5.88 -5.78 -18.41
CA ARG A 221 5.43 -6.33 -17.13
C ARG A 221 4.67 -5.32 -16.25
N VAL A 222 4.59 -4.04 -16.69
CA VAL A 222 3.87 -2.97 -15.98
C VAL A 222 2.59 -2.60 -16.72
N THR A 223 1.46 -2.84 -16.09
CA THR A 223 0.15 -2.36 -16.52
C THR A 223 -0.21 -1.11 -15.72
N VAL A 224 -0.50 0.01 -16.40
CA VAL A 224 -0.92 1.26 -15.74
C VAL A 224 -2.42 1.44 -15.90
N VAL A 225 -3.10 1.75 -14.79
CA VAL A 225 -4.51 2.13 -14.75
C VAL A 225 -4.62 3.48 -14.06
N VAL A 226 -5.18 4.47 -14.75
CA VAL A 226 -5.41 5.80 -14.18
C VAL A 226 -6.82 5.87 -13.59
N ILE A 227 -6.94 6.30 -12.34
CA ILE A 227 -8.23 6.53 -11.68
C ILE A 227 -8.54 8.03 -11.73
N PRO A 228 -9.58 8.45 -12.46
CA PRO A 228 -9.95 9.85 -12.58
C PRO A 228 -10.51 10.41 -11.27
N ASN A 229 -10.45 11.74 -11.11
CA ASN A 229 -11.03 12.46 -9.97
C ASN A 229 -10.61 11.91 -8.61
N SER A 230 -9.34 11.55 -8.47
CA SER A 230 -8.76 11.03 -7.23
C SER A 230 -7.35 11.55 -7.02
N ALA A 231 -6.92 11.61 -5.77
CA ALA A 231 -5.58 11.97 -5.37
C ALA A 231 -4.94 10.84 -4.54
N HIS A 232 -4.02 11.18 -3.66
CA HIS A 232 -3.22 10.18 -2.93
C HIS A 232 -4.07 9.21 -2.09
N ALA A 233 -5.20 9.69 -1.52
CA ALA A 233 -6.13 8.87 -0.73
C ALA A 233 -7.10 8.03 -1.59
N VAL A 234 -6.74 7.67 -2.82
CA VAL A 234 -7.58 7.01 -3.82
C VAL A 234 -8.34 5.78 -3.30
N ILE A 235 -7.78 5.06 -2.34
CA ILE A 235 -8.41 3.85 -1.76
C ILE A 235 -9.69 4.18 -0.97
N VAL A 236 -9.84 5.41 -0.47
CA VAL A 236 -11.05 5.88 0.22
C VAL A 236 -11.85 6.87 -0.63
N GLU A 237 -11.24 7.54 -1.62
CA GLU A 237 -11.94 8.42 -2.54
C GLU A 237 -12.72 7.64 -3.62
N GLN A 238 -12.10 6.59 -4.16
CA GLN A 238 -12.62 5.80 -5.29
C GLN A 238 -12.47 4.29 -5.04
N PRO A 239 -12.99 3.75 -3.92
CA PRO A 239 -12.80 2.33 -3.57
C PRO A 239 -13.37 1.37 -4.61
N GLU A 240 -14.47 1.74 -5.29
CA GLU A 240 -15.07 0.96 -6.37
C GLU A 240 -14.13 0.84 -7.55
N ALA A 241 -13.55 1.95 -8.02
CA ALA A 241 -12.68 1.97 -9.19
C ALA A 241 -11.37 1.23 -8.91
N VAL A 242 -10.81 1.42 -7.70
CA VAL A 242 -9.60 0.68 -7.27
C VAL A 242 -9.88 -0.81 -7.20
N SER A 243 -11.01 -1.22 -6.58
CA SER A 243 -11.40 -2.64 -6.50
C SER A 243 -11.58 -3.25 -7.88
N ALA A 244 -12.26 -2.55 -8.78
CA ALA A 244 -12.49 -3.03 -10.15
C ALA A 244 -11.15 -3.25 -10.90
N ALA A 245 -10.19 -2.33 -10.76
CA ALA A 245 -8.87 -2.47 -11.37
C ALA A 245 -8.10 -3.66 -10.78
N LEU A 246 -8.12 -3.82 -9.45
CA LEU A 246 -7.48 -4.95 -8.76
C LEU A 246 -8.09 -6.29 -9.18
N ILE A 247 -9.43 -6.40 -9.22
CA ILE A 247 -10.16 -7.61 -9.62
C ILE A 247 -9.85 -7.98 -11.08
N ALA A 248 -9.94 -7.00 -11.98
CA ALA A 248 -9.68 -7.23 -13.40
C ALA A 248 -8.25 -7.74 -13.62
N TYR A 249 -7.28 -7.14 -12.95
CA TYR A 249 -5.89 -7.59 -13.04
C TYR A 249 -5.67 -8.97 -12.40
N ALA A 250 -6.25 -9.20 -11.22
CA ALA A 250 -6.14 -10.47 -10.52
C ALA A 250 -6.69 -11.64 -11.37
N HIS A 251 -7.76 -11.45 -12.11
CA HIS A 251 -8.28 -12.46 -13.04
C HIS A 251 -7.30 -12.81 -14.18
N THR A 252 -6.38 -11.92 -14.55
CA THR A 252 -5.31 -12.25 -15.51
C THR A 252 -4.22 -13.14 -14.89
N LEU A 253 -4.01 -13.02 -13.57
CA LEU A 253 -3.03 -13.81 -12.83
C LEU A 253 -3.54 -15.23 -12.54
N TRP A 254 -4.85 -15.39 -12.37
CA TRP A 254 -5.54 -16.65 -12.11
C TRP A 254 -6.73 -16.81 -13.08
N PRO A 255 -6.46 -17.13 -14.35
CA PRO A 255 -7.54 -17.31 -15.32
C PRO A 255 -8.41 -18.49 -14.91
N SER A 256 -9.73 -18.27 -14.90
CA SER A 256 -10.68 -19.37 -14.70
C SER A 256 -10.44 -20.47 -15.76
N PRO A 257 -10.56 -21.75 -15.40
CA PRO A 257 -10.49 -22.81 -16.40
C PRO A 257 -11.46 -22.49 -17.55
N ARG A 258 -10.97 -22.52 -18.79
CA ARG A 258 -11.87 -22.38 -19.96
C ARG A 258 -12.87 -23.55 -19.90
N LYS A 259 -14.16 -23.21 -19.85
CA LYS A 259 -15.24 -24.20 -19.96
C LYS A 259 -15.21 -24.89 -21.32
#